data_9e7466dd8d345ac08fe7186da4baf221
#
_entry.id   9e7466dd8d345ac08fe7186da4baf221
#
_cell.length_a   1.000
_cell.length_b   1.000
_cell.length_c   1.000
_cell.angle_alpha   90.00
_cell.angle_beta   90.00
_cell.angle_gamma   90.00
#
_symmetry.space_group_name_H-M   'P 1'
#
loop_
_entity.id
_entity.type
_entity.pdbx_description
1 polymer ?
#
loop_
_entity_poly.entity_id
_entity_poly.type
_entity_poly.pdbx_seq_one_letter_code
_entity_poly.pdbx_strand_id
1 'polypeptide(L)'
;MIEMEDKPRDATKAGSDGRGTGSRSDILGDRVETDRNVLDKNGSAASFRGDVTLSPTSGDSAGDLELLRTARDVCAPKAIGVVEDNQGIHLTLDRGKCIMCGMCQATAPTAFKVQSSYAQPARRLADLVKTQFADMPSVGAIMPIEEIGKQLSEKVKRTLGRSLAIREVDAGSCNGCDVEVAALINPIYDVARFGVHFVASPRHADVLLVTGVCSRSMDLALRRTYDATPDPKVVVAVGACACTGGLFGDTYATSGGISHTVPVDVFVPGCPPRPEAILYGLLLAVDRIG
;
A
#
# COMPACT_ATOMS: atom_id res chain seq x y z
N MET A 1 22.26 46.39 -8.48
CA MET A 1 21.14 47.11 -9.06
C MET A 1 21.07 46.68 -10.50
N ILE A 2 20.14 45.79 -10.83
CA ILE A 2 19.86 45.36 -12.18
C ILE A 2 18.39 45.72 -12.40
N GLU A 3 18.18 46.75 -13.21
CA GLU A 3 16.85 47.19 -13.63
C GLU A 3 16.28 46.14 -14.62
N MET A 4 15.09 45.63 -14.28
CA MET A 4 14.31 44.82 -15.20
C MET A 4 13.31 45.71 -15.90
N GLU A 5 13.54 45.97 -17.20
CA GLU A 5 12.61 46.67 -18.06
C GLU A 5 11.41 45.79 -18.41
N ASP A 6 10.22 46.24 -18.04
CA ASP A 6 8.93 45.69 -18.47
C ASP A 6 8.64 46.10 -19.93
N LYS A 7 8.51 45.09 -20.84
CA LYS A 7 7.97 45.27 -22.18
C LYS A 7 6.52 44.81 -22.26
N PRO A 8 5.58 45.64 -22.72
CA PRO A 8 4.19 45.23 -22.90
C PRO A 8 4.05 44.28 -24.09
N ARG A 9 3.32 43.18 -23.86
CA ARG A 9 2.95 42.23 -24.94
C ARG A 9 1.77 42.80 -25.75
N ASP A 10 2.02 43.01 -27.01
CA ASP A 10 1.04 43.44 -28.00
C ASP A 10 0.06 42.29 -28.32
N ALA A 11 -1.23 42.54 -28.09
CA ALA A 11 -2.32 41.62 -28.38
C ALA A 11 -3.05 42.09 -29.65
N THR A 12 -2.64 41.59 -30.81
CA THR A 12 -3.51 41.60 -32.01
C THR A 12 -2.97 40.65 -33.07
N LYS A 13 -3.68 39.53 -33.28
CA LYS A 13 -4.19 38.99 -34.54
C LYS A 13 -4.56 37.52 -34.39
N ALA A 14 -5.84 37.29 -34.11
CA ALA A 14 -6.45 35.97 -34.26
C ALA A 14 -6.81 35.78 -35.73
N GLY A 15 -6.11 34.90 -36.42
CA GLY A 15 -6.51 34.34 -37.69
C GLY A 15 -7.59 33.27 -37.48
N SER A 16 -8.71 33.45 -38.15
CA SER A 16 -9.85 32.51 -38.22
C SER A 16 -9.47 31.32 -39.09
N ASP A 17 -9.10 30.19 -38.51
CA ASP A 17 -9.10 28.89 -39.20
C ASP A 17 -10.17 27.99 -38.58
N GLY A 18 -11.15 27.66 -39.44
CA GLY A 18 -12.23 26.76 -39.14
C GLY A 18 -11.73 25.34 -38.87
N ARG A 19 -11.72 24.97 -37.61
CA ARG A 19 -11.65 23.56 -37.18
C ARG A 19 -12.90 23.26 -36.36
N GLY A 20 -13.62 22.23 -36.84
CA GLY A 20 -14.89 21.80 -36.34
C GLY A 20 -14.92 21.65 -34.83
N THR A 21 -15.98 22.11 -34.26
CA THR A 21 -16.36 21.91 -32.87
C THR A 21 -16.72 20.42 -32.64
N GLY A 22 -15.72 19.56 -32.57
CA GLY A 22 -15.88 18.24 -31.95
C GLY A 22 -16.16 18.47 -30.46
N SER A 23 -17.32 18.07 -30.02
CA SER A 23 -17.70 18.22 -28.62
C SER A 23 -16.71 17.44 -27.75
N ARG A 24 -16.42 17.95 -26.56
CA ARG A 24 -15.56 17.28 -25.57
C ARG A 24 -16.06 15.87 -25.14
N SER A 25 -17.24 15.47 -25.65
CA SER A 25 -17.86 14.17 -25.47
C SER A 25 -17.26 13.06 -26.34
N ASP A 26 -16.56 13.40 -27.44
CA ASP A 26 -16.08 12.40 -28.41
C ASP A 26 -14.66 11.87 -28.08
N ILE A 27 -13.97 12.46 -27.10
CA ILE A 27 -12.65 12.01 -26.65
C ILE A 27 -12.75 10.97 -25.51
N LEU A 28 -13.91 10.86 -24.86
CA LEU A 28 -14.23 9.79 -23.91
C LEU A 28 -15.04 8.74 -24.67
N GLY A 29 -14.37 8.05 -25.61
CA GLY A 29 -14.86 6.83 -26.16
C GLY A 29 -15.19 5.86 -25.07
N ASP A 30 -16.39 5.26 -25.17
CA ASP A 30 -16.96 4.25 -24.32
C ASP A 30 -17.04 4.64 -22.83
N ARG A 31 -18.21 5.17 -22.48
CA ARG A 31 -18.67 5.12 -21.10
C ARG A 31 -18.44 3.69 -20.61
N VAL A 32 -17.41 3.53 -19.79
CA VAL A 32 -17.42 2.44 -18.84
C VAL A 32 -18.71 2.69 -18.04
N GLU A 33 -19.77 1.95 -18.36
CA GLU A 33 -20.93 1.83 -17.50
C GLU A 33 -20.33 1.35 -16.18
N THR A 34 -20.09 2.30 -15.30
CA THR A 34 -19.82 1.99 -13.90
C THR A 34 -21.12 1.42 -13.39
N ASP A 35 -21.23 0.12 -13.50
CA ASP A 35 -22.27 -0.65 -12.86
C ASP A 35 -22.15 -0.39 -11.37
N ARG A 36 -22.93 0.60 -10.89
CA ARG A 36 -22.89 1.11 -9.49
C ARG A 36 -23.31 0.05 -8.49
N ASN A 37 -23.60 -1.17 -8.95
CA ASN A 37 -24.14 -2.27 -8.17
C ASN A 37 -23.19 -3.47 -8.04
N VAL A 38 -21.94 -3.39 -8.50
CA VAL A 38 -21.00 -4.50 -8.38
C VAL A 38 -20.03 -4.23 -7.21
N LEU A 39 -20.60 -4.14 -6.04
CA LEU A 39 -19.83 -4.40 -4.83
C LEU A 39 -19.81 -5.91 -4.61
N ASP A 40 -18.65 -6.46 -4.31
CA ASP A 40 -18.53 -7.84 -3.85
C ASP A 40 -19.19 -7.98 -2.46
N LYS A 41 -19.24 -9.22 -1.96
CA LYS A 41 -19.83 -9.54 -0.64
C LYS A 41 -19.18 -8.76 0.52
N ASN A 42 -18.06 -8.12 0.29
CA ASN A 42 -17.27 -7.36 1.26
C ASN A 42 -17.39 -5.84 1.05
N GLY A 43 -18.30 -5.38 0.16
CA GLY A 43 -18.50 -3.96 -0.13
C GLY A 43 -17.39 -3.33 -0.99
N SER A 44 -16.54 -4.11 -1.63
CA SER A 44 -15.48 -3.63 -2.52
C SER A 44 -15.94 -3.63 -3.97
N ALA A 45 -15.46 -2.66 -4.78
CA ALA A 45 -15.70 -2.70 -6.22
C ALA A 45 -15.09 -3.97 -6.82
N ALA A 46 -15.80 -4.64 -7.73
CA ALA A 46 -15.32 -5.86 -8.38
C ALA A 46 -13.97 -5.70 -9.11
N SER A 47 -13.66 -4.46 -9.53
CA SER A 47 -12.38 -4.11 -10.14
C SER A 47 -11.26 -3.81 -9.14
N PHE A 48 -11.55 -3.78 -7.83
CA PHE A 48 -10.54 -3.49 -6.82
C PHE A 48 -9.52 -4.63 -6.72
N ARG A 49 -8.24 -4.27 -6.75
CA ARG A 49 -7.10 -5.19 -6.69
C ARG A 49 -6.39 -5.02 -5.35
N GLY A 50 -6.89 -5.65 -4.31
CA GLY A 50 -6.37 -5.45 -2.95
C GLY A 50 -5.41 -6.52 -2.45
N ASP A 51 -5.43 -7.71 -3.05
CA ASP A 51 -4.50 -8.79 -2.73
C ASP A 51 -4.22 -9.67 -3.94
N VAL A 52 -3.05 -10.29 -3.97
CA VAL A 52 -2.66 -11.32 -4.94
C VAL A 52 -2.40 -12.62 -4.18
N THR A 53 -3.07 -13.67 -4.59
CA THR A 53 -2.93 -15.00 -4.00
C THR A 53 -2.35 -15.99 -5.00
N LEU A 54 -1.63 -16.98 -4.47
CA LEU A 54 -1.13 -18.11 -5.23
C LEU A 54 -2.21 -19.20 -5.26
N SER A 55 -2.39 -19.82 -6.43
CA SER A 55 -3.21 -21.03 -6.55
C SER A 55 -2.28 -22.24 -6.59
N PRO A 56 -2.69 -23.40 -6.04
CA PRO A 56 -1.97 -24.65 -6.25
C PRO A 56 -1.91 -24.94 -7.75
N THR A 57 -0.73 -24.97 -8.32
CA THR A 57 -0.51 -25.42 -9.70
C THR A 57 0.06 -26.82 -9.61
N SER A 58 -0.44 -27.74 -10.44
CA SER A 58 0.16 -29.07 -10.55
C SER A 58 1.59 -29.02 -11.09
N GLY A 59 1.97 -27.91 -11.74
CA GLY A 59 3.35 -27.63 -12.14
C GLY A 59 3.97 -28.63 -13.12
N ASP A 60 3.17 -29.61 -13.59
CA ASP A 60 3.68 -30.80 -14.25
C ASP A 60 3.92 -30.60 -15.76
N SER A 61 3.57 -29.44 -16.31
CA SER A 61 3.78 -29.16 -17.72
C SER A 61 4.88 -28.12 -17.95
N ALA A 62 5.74 -28.36 -18.93
CA ALA A 62 6.77 -27.40 -19.34
C ALA A 62 6.17 -26.03 -19.75
N GLY A 63 4.92 -26.03 -20.23
CA GLY A 63 4.20 -24.81 -20.56
C GLY A 63 3.83 -23.95 -19.33
N ASP A 64 3.47 -24.57 -18.21
CA ASP A 64 3.19 -23.86 -16.97
C ASP A 64 4.45 -23.18 -16.42
N LEU A 65 5.60 -23.84 -16.47
CA LEU A 65 6.89 -23.27 -16.04
C LEU A 65 7.27 -22.04 -16.85
N GLU A 66 7.07 -22.07 -18.16
CA GLU A 66 7.34 -20.92 -19.04
C GLU A 66 6.46 -19.71 -18.70
N LEU A 67 5.15 -19.95 -18.44
CA LEU A 67 4.24 -18.91 -18.01
C LEU A 67 4.62 -18.32 -16.64
N LEU A 68 5.07 -19.17 -15.70
CA LEU A 68 5.53 -18.72 -14.38
C LEU A 68 6.81 -17.87 -14.48
N ARG A 69 7.77 -18.28 -15.31
CA ARG A 69 8.98 -17.50 -15.60
C ARG A 69 8.64 -16.17 -16.24
N THR A 70 7.72 -16.16 -17.21
CA THR A 70 7.24 -14.93 -17.84
C THR A 70 6.55 -14.02 -16.81
N ALA A 71 5.71 -14.57 -15.93
CA ALA A 71 5.06 -13.80 -14.85
C ALA A 71 6.07 -13.18 -13.88
N ARG A 72 7.14 -13.91 -13.53
CA ARG A 72 8.27 -13.39 -12.75
C ARG A 72 8.95 -12.21 -13.46
N ASP A 73 9.20 -12.36 -14.76
CA ASP A 73 10.00 -11.40 -15.54
C ASP A 73 9.24 -10.10 -15.80
N VAL A 74 7.90 -10.16 -16.00
CA VAL A 74 7.04 -8.97 -16.14
C VAL A 74 6.75 -8.31 -14.79
N CYS A 75 7.07 -8.94 -13.66
CA CYS A 75 6.85 -8.38 -12.34
C CYS A 75 7.85 -7.25 -12.06
N ALA A 76 7.46 -6.01 -12.26
CA ALA A 76 8.33 -4.85 -12.11
C ALA A 76 8.98 -4.74 -10.72
N PRO A 77 8.26 -4.92 -9.58
CA PRO A 77 8.88 -4.86 -8.25
C PRO A 77 9.62 -6.14 -7.86
N LYS A 78 9.73 -7.14 -8.77
CA LYS A 78 10.38 -8.43 -8.50
C LYS A 78 9.82 -9.14 -7.25
N ALA A 79 8.51 -9.11 -7.12
CA ALA A 79 7.79 -9.73 -6.01
C ALA A 79 7.61 -11.24 -6.16
N ILE A 80 7.84 -11.80 -7.36
CA ILE A 80 7.62 -13.21 -7.68
C ILE A 80 8.95 -13.93 -7.76
N GLY A 81 9.10 -15.02 -7.00
CA GLY A 81 10.20 -15.97 -7.09
C GLY A 81 9.71 -17.29 -7.68
N VAL A 82 10.47 -17.83 -8.62
CA VAL A 82 10.27 -19.15 -9.22
C VAL A 82 11.56 -19.92 -9.09
N VAL A 83 11.54 -21.00 -8.32
CA VAL A 83 12.68 -21.89 -8.11
C VAL A 83 12.25 -23.29 -8.54
N GLU A 84 13.09 -23.96 -9.32
CA GLU A 84 12.92 -25.32 -9.76
C GLU A 84 13.98 -26.20 -9.10
N ASP A 85 13.55 -27.25 -8.43
CA ASP A 85 14.44 -28.23 -7.81
C ASP A 85 13.93 -29.67 -8.07
N ASN A 86 14.57 -30.65 -7.43
CA ASN A 86 14.22 -32.06 -7.57
C ASN A 86 12.84 -32.40 -6.98
N GLN A 87 12.21 -31.48 -6.26
CA GLN A 87 10.87 -31.66 -5.66
C GLN A 87 9.78 -30.97 -6.48
N GLY A 88 10.16 -30.22 -7.53
CA GLY A 88 9.24 -29.52 -8.41
C GLY A 88 9.47 -28.01 -8.49
N ILE A 89 8.40 -27.28 -8.89
CA ILE A 89 8.42 -25.82 -9.03
C ILE A 89 7.95 -25.19 -7.73
N HIS A 90 8.80 -24.36 -7.13
CA HIS A 90 8.51 -23.58 -5.95
C HIS A 90 8.20 -22.14 -6.34
N LEU A 91 6.96 -21.72 -6.11
CA LEU A 91 6.47 -20.38 -6.38
C LEU A 91 6.39 -19.60 -5.07
N THR A 92 6.96 -18.39 -5.07
CA THR A 92 6.88 -17.46 -3.93
C THR A 92 6.35 -16.13 -4.38
N LEU A 93 5.61 -15.46 -3.50
CA LEU A 93 5.08 -14.10 -3.69
C LEU A 93 5.39 -13.25 -2.46
N ASP A 94 6.23 -12.23 -2.63
CA ASP A 94 6.52 -11.23 -1.62
C ASP A 94 5.47 -10.10 -1.69
N ARG A 95 4.49 -10.14 -0.77
CA ARG A 95 3.43 -9.13 -0.68
C ARG A 95 3.97 -7.77 -0.24
N GLY A 96 5.10 -7.75 0.46
CA GLY A 96 5.76 -6.50 0.86
C GLY A 96 6.32 -5.73 -0.34
N LYS A 97 6.62 -6.41 -1.45
CA LYS A 97 7.06 -5.80 -2.72
C LYS A 97 5.91 -5.58 -3.70
N CYS A 98 4.84 -6.35 -3.58
CA CYS A 98 3.76 -6.39 -4.57
C CYS A 98 3.04 -5.03 -4.66
N ILE A 99 2.94 -4.48 -5.88
CA ILE A 99 2.20 -3.23 -6.16
C ILE A 99 0.77 -3.49 -6.65
N MET A 100 0.26 -4.70 -6.52
CA MET A 100 -1.11 -5.10 -6.85
C MET A 100 -1.53 -4.80 -8.31
N CYS A 101 -0.59 -4.77 -9.26
CA CYS A 101 -0.85 -4.38 -10.65
C CYS A 101 -1.65 -5.44 -11.45
N GLY A 102 -1.67 -6.71 -11.01
CA GLY A 102 -2.42 -7.79 -11.67
C GLY A 102 -1.75 -8.40 -12.91
N MET A 103 -0.55 -7.96 -13.31
CA MET A 103 0.14 -8.48 -14.49
C MET A 103 0.43 -9.98 -14.39
N CYS A 104 0.73 -10.48 -13.20
CA CYS A 104 0.95 -11.91 -12.96
C CYS A 104 -0.30 -12.75 -13.27
N GLN A 105 -1.50 -12.30 -12.88
CA GLN A 105 -2.74 -12.99 -13.23
C GLN A 105 -3.02 -12.94 -14.73
N ALA A 106 -2.73 -11.82 -15.40
CA ALA A 106 -2.89 -11.72 -16.85
C ALA A 106 -1.97 -12.69 -17.61
N THR A 107 -0.76 -12.94 -17.07
CA THR A 107 0.25 -13.81 -17.69
C THR A 107 0.05 -15.28 -17.33
N ALA A 108 -0.23 -15.60 -16.06
CA ALA A 108 -0.38 -16.96 -15.55
C ALA A 108 -1.65 -17.08 -14.67
N PRO A 109 -2.85 -17.07 -15.26
CA PRO A 109 -4.12 -17.01 -14.52
C PRO A 109 -4.42 -18.26 -13.70
N THR A 110 -3.77 -19.37 -13.99
CA THR A 110 -3.88 -20.62 -13.21
C THR A 110 -3.14 -20.54 -11.88
N ALA A 111 -2.02 -19.80 -11.84
CA ALA A 111 -1.15 -19.70 -10.68
C ALA A 111 -1.44 -18.48 -9.79
N PHE A 112 -1.93 -17.40 -10.36
CA PHE A 112 -2.17 -16.15 -9.64
C PHE A 112 -3.63 -15.72 -9.73
N LYS A 113 -4.18 -15.29 -8.59
CA LYS A 113 -5.52 -14.69 -8.51
C LYS A 113 -5.45 -13.36 -7.79
N VAL A 114 -5.97 -12.33 -8.45
CA VAL A 114 -6.20 -11.02 -7.82
C VAL A 114 -7.57 -11.05 -7.15
N GLN A 115 -7.61 -10.60 -5.91
CA GLN A 115 -8.82 -10.60 -5.10
C GLN A 115 -9.14 -9.18 -4.64
N SER A 116 -10.41 -8.90 -4.41
CA SER A 116 -10.90 -7.64 -3.84
C SER A 116 -10.73 -7.55 -2.31
N SER A 117 -9.97 -8.45 -1.71
CA SER A 117 -9.54 -8.43 -0.32
C SER A 117 -8.36 -7.47 -0.10
N TYR A 118 -7.83 -7.42 1.11
CA TYR A 118 -6.56 -6.74 1.38
C TYR A 118 -5.52 -7.72 1.88
N ALA A 119 -4.25 -7.49 1.53
CA ALA A 119 -3.13 -8.26 2.06
C ALA A 119 -2.96 -7.95 3.55
N GLN A 120 -2.91 -9.02 4.36
CA GLN A 120 -2.83 -8.86 5.81
C GLN A 120 -1.48 -8.28 6.24
N PRO A 121 -1.48 -7.30 7.15
CA PRO A 121 -0.29 -6.81 7.82
C PRO A 121 0.46 -7.89 8.60
N ALA A 122 1.76 -7.69 8.75
CA ALA A 122 2.62 -8.61 9.48
C ALA A 122 3.62 -7.87 10.36
N ARG A 123 4.14 -8.57 11.38
CA ARG A 123 5.18 -8.04 12.28
C ARG A 123 6.59 -8.20 11.75
N ARG A 124 6.80 -9.04 10.75
CA ARG A 124 8.10 -9.27 10.09
C ARG A 124 7.90 -9.29 8.58
N LEU A 125 8.84 -8.74 7.84
CA LEU A 125 8.82 -8.78 6.37
C LEU A 125 8.75 -10.22 5.84
N ALA A 126 9.44 -11.16 6.48
CA ALA A 126 9.41 -12.56 6.07
C ALA A 126 8.00 -13.17 6.10
N ASP A 127 7.11 -12.71 6.99
CA ASP A 127 5.75 -13.22 7.11
C ASP A 127 4.85 -12.72 5.94
N LEU A 128 5.30 -11.71 5.19
CA LEU A 128 4.65 -11.22 3.97
C LEU A 128 4.96 -12.07 2.74
N VAL A 129 6.01 -12.89 2.79
CA VAL A 129 6.35 -13.81 1.71
C VAL A 129 5.47 -15.05 1.81
N LYS A 130 4.70 -15.32 0.77
CA LYS A 130 3.85 -16.51 0.65
C LYS A 130 4.49 -17.50 -0.29
N THR A 131 4.39 -18.78 0.07
CA THR A 131 4.85 -19.90 -0.76
C THR A 131 3.65 -20.75 -1.16
N GLN A 132 3.76 -21.45 -2.28
CA GLN A 132 2.70 -22.30 -2.80
C GLN A 132 2.32 -23.46 -1.86
N PHE A 133 3.26 -23.92 -1.02
CA PHE A 133 3.11 -25.05 -0.10
C PHE A 133 2.76 -24.64 1.34
N ALA A 134 2.91 -23.37 1.69
CA ALA A 134 2.41 -22.91 2.97
C ALA A 134 0.90 -22.99 2.92
N ASP A 135 0.29 -23.67 3.90
CA ASP A 135 -1.15 -23.58 4.12
C ASP A 135 -1.53 -22.10 4.03
N MET A 136 -2.00 -21.73 2.84
CA MET A 136 -2.57 -20.41 2.65
C MET A 136 -3.72 -20.39 3.65
N PRO A 137 -3.66 -19.63 4.74
CA PRO A 137 -4.88 -19.38 5.46
C PRO A 137 -5.83 -18.93 4.38
N SER A 138 -6.89 -19.71 4.16
CA SER A 138 -8.02 -19.33 3.32
C SER A 138 -8.17 -17.86 3.57
N VAL A 139 -8.20 -17.01 2.53
CA VAL A 139 -8.35 -15.56 2.65
C VAL A 139 -9.18 -15.34 3.88
N GLY A 140 -8.52 -15.01 5.00
CA GLY A 140 -9.17 -14.97 6.29
C GLY A 140 -10.32 -14.03 6.08
N ALA A 141 -11.53 -14.42 6.44
CA ALA A 141 -12.71 -13.62 6.20
C ALA A 141 -12.31 -12.18 6.53
N ILE A 142 -12.42 -11.27 5.54
CA ILE A 142 -12.04 -9.87 5.73
C ILE A 142 -12.79 -9.44 6.99
N MET A 143 -12.03 -9.13 8.02
CA MET A 143 -12.65 -8.72 9.28
C MET A 143 -13.35 -7.38 9.01
N PRO A 144 -14.67 -7.27 9.27
CA PRO A 144 -15.38 -6.01 9.09
C PRO A 144 -14.69 -4.90 9.89
N ILE A 145 -14.73 -3.68 9.38
CA ILE A 145 -14.07 -2.52 10.03
C ILE A 145 -14.57 -2.32 11.46
N GLU A 146 -15.86 -2.56 11.71
CA GLU A 146 -16.46 -2.46 13.04
C GLU A 146 -15.82 -3.44 14.03
N GLU A 147 -15.55 -4.65 13.59
CA GLU A 147 -14.92 -5.66 14.43
C GLU A 147 -13.45 -5.33 14.70
N ILE A 148 -12.70 -4.89 13.66
CA ILE A 148 -11.31 -4.42 13.84
C ILE A 148 -11.28 -3.23 14.80
N GLY A 149 -12.16 -2.26 14.59
CA GLY A 149 -12.24 -1.05 15.40
C GLY A 149 -12.59 -1.34 16.84
N LYS A 150 -13.55 -2.25 17.11
CA LYS A 150 -13.92 -2.69 18.45
C LYS A 150 -12.75 -3.34 19.17
N GLN A 151 -12.09 -4.30 18.53
CA GLN A 151 -10.91 -4.95 19.09
C GLN A 151 -9.78 -3.97 19.36
N LEU A 152 -9.55 -3.02 18.44
CA LEU A 152 -8.56 -1.96 18.61
C LEU A 152 -8.90 -1.07 19.79
N SER A 153 -10.15 -0.61 19.91
CA SER A 153 -10.61 0.22 21.03
C SER A 153 -10.42 -0.46 22.39
N GLU A 154 -10.82 -1.73 22.49
CA GLU A 154 -10.65 -2.52 23.70
C GLU A 154 -9.16 -2.66 24.09
N LYS A 155 -8.29 -2.95 23.11
CA LYS A 155 -6.85 -3.05 23.33
C LYS A 155 -6.24 -1.72 23.75
N VAL A 156 -6.53 -0.64 23.01
CA VAL A 156 -6.04 0.72 23.32
C VAL A 156 -6.42 1.11 24.75
N LYS A 157 -7.68 0.88 25.13
CA LYS A 157 -8.18 1.17 26.47
C LYS A 157 -7.45 0.37 27.56
N ARG A 158 -7.21 -0.92 27.30
CA ARG A 158 -6.52 -1.80 28.25
C ARG A 158 -5.03 -1.45 28.39
N THR A 159 -4.36 -1.12 27.27
CA THR A 159 -2.90 -0.90 27.24
C THR A 159 -2.53 0.52 27.65
N LEU A 160 -3.23 1.53 27.12
CA LEU A 160 -2.87 2.94 27.32
C LEU A 160 -3.75 3.65 28.34
N GLY A 161 -4.99 3.17 28.60
CA GLY A 161 -5.95 3.89 29.43
C GLY A 161 -6.43 5.23 28.84
N ARG A 162 -5.97 5.58 27.64
CA ARG A 162 -6.30 6.79 26.87
C ARG A 162 -6.35 6.46 25.39
N SER A 163 -6.72 7.41 24.56
CA SER A 163 -6.71 7.25 23.09
C SER A 163 -5.29 7.07 22.55
N LEU A 164 -5.17 6.32 21.46
CA LEU A 164 -3.94 6.10 20.72
C LEU A 164 -3.62 7.34 19.85
N ALA A 165 -2.46 7.92 20.05
CA ALA A 165 -2.00 9.08 19.31
C ALA A 165 -1.06 8.65 18.18
N ILE A 166 -1.39 9.04 16.94
CA ILE A 166 -0.64 8.67 15.74
C ILE A 166 0.00 9.91 15.11
N ARG A 167 1.28 9.84 14.80
CA ARG A 167 1.93 10.78 13.89
C ARG A 167 2.19 10.11 12.55
N GLU A 168 1.56 10.64 11.51
CA GLU A 168 1.89 10.29 10.13
C GLU A 168 3.17 10.97 9.67
N VAL A 169 3.99 10.23 8.93
CA VAL A 169 5.26 10.71 8.37
C VAL A 169 5.35 10.27 6.92
N ASP A 170 5.26 11.21 6.00
CA ASP A 170 5.59 10.98 4.60
C ASP A 170 7.12 11.00 4.42
N ALA A 171 7.69 9.86 4.07
CA ALA A 171 9.12 9.68 3.81
C ALA A 171 9.44 9.64 2.30
N GLY A 172 8.70 10.34 1.47
CA GLY A 172 8.84 10.39 0.01
C GLY A 172 7.86 9.44 -0.67
N SER A 173 6.57 9.67 -0.44
CA SER A 173 5.46 8.91 -1.02
C SER A 173 5.06 9.43 -2.41
N CYS A 174 4.24 8.65 -3.11
CA CYS A 174 3.50 9.09 -4.29
C CYS A 174 2.11 9.63 -3.93
N ASN A 175 1.84 9.87 -2.66
CA ASN A 175 0.57 10.30 -2.07
C ASN A 175 -0.55 9.23 -2.03
N GLY A 176 -0.37 8.07 -2.64
CA GLY A 176 -1.40 7.03 -2.65
C GLY A 176 -1.73 6.52 -1.26
N CYS A 177 -0.71 6.18 -0.46
CA CYS A 177 -0.89 5.72 0.92
C CYS A 177 -1.42 6.83 1.83
N ASP A 178 -1.01 8.09 1.62
CA ASP A 178 -1.42 9.24 2.43
C ASP A 178 -2.91 9.54 2.24
N VAL A 179 -3.44 9.35 1.01
CA VAL A 179 -4.88 9.45 0.74
C VAL A 179 -5.67 8.39 1.52
N GLU A 180 -5.16 7.15 1.57
CA GLU A 180 -5.82 6.07 2.34
C GLU A 180 -5.68 6.28 3.85
N VAL A 181 -4.57 6.85 4.32
CA VAL A 181 -4.42 7.28 5.72
C VAL A 181 -5.39 8.42 6.04
N ALA A 182 -5.51 9.41 5.15
CA ALA A 182 -6.49 10.48 5.31
C ALA A 182 -7.93 9.96 5.31
N ALA A 183 -8.22 8.90 4.55
CA ALA A 183 -9.54 8.28 4.55
C ALA A 183 -9.94 7.71 5.92
N LEU A 184 -9.00 7.34 6.79
CA LEU A 184 -9.29 6.85 8.15
C LEU A 184 -10.10 7.87 8.99
N ILE A 185 -9.95 9.16 8.73
CA ILE A 185 -10.67 10.22 9.47
C ILE A 185 -11.96 10.66 8.78
N ASN A 186 -12.32 10.08 7.63
CA ASN A 186 -13.58 10.40 6.97
C ASN A 186 -14.78 9.78 7.72
N PRO A 187 -16.03 10.22 7.45
CA PRO A 187 -17.22 9.73 8.15
C PRO A 187 -17.51 8.23 7.97
N ILE A 188 -16.92 7.57 6.96
CA ILE A 188 -17.13 6.14 6.70
C ILE A 188 -16.31 5.30 7.68
N TYR A 189 -15.03 5.67 7.85
CA TYR A 189 -14.12 4.94 8.72
C TYR A 189 -14.12 5.48 10.15
N ASP A 190 -14.09 6.79 10.31
CA ASP A 190 -14.20 7.51 11.59
C ASP A 190 -13.43 6.82 12.74
N VAL A 191 -12.12 6.68 12.56
CA VAL A 191 -11.28 5.96 13.54
C VAL A 191 -11.23 6.64 14.92
N ALA A 192 -11.68 7.90 15.00
CA ALA A 192 -11.78 8.61 16.27
C ALA A 192 -12.75 7.92 17.23
N ARG A 193 -13.84 7.32 16.74
CA ARG A 193 -14.80 6.52 17.55
C ARG A 193 -14.16 5.28 18.17
N PHE A 194 -13.07 4.79 17.61
CA PHE A 194 -12.31 3.65 18.15
C PHE A 194 -11.16 4.09 19.08
N GLY A 195 -11.10 5.39 19.40
CA GLY A 195 -10.06 5.92 20.29
C GLY A 195 -8.71 6.13 19.62
N VAL A 196 -8.69 6.38 18.32
CA VAL A 196 -7.48 6.68 17.53
C VAL A 196 -7.55 8.12 17.04
N HIS A 197 -6.48 8.90 17.18
CA HIS A 197 -6.44 10.25 16.65
C HIS A 197 -5.03 10.62 16.14
N PHE A 198 -4.99 11.52 15.18
CA PHE A 198 -3.75 12.01 14.60
C PHE A 198 -3.25 13.25 15.34
N VAL A 199 -1.94 13.31 15.57
CA VAL A 199 -1.27 14.42 16.25
C VAL A 199 -0.25 15.09 15.35
N ALA A 200 -0.14 16.41 15.48
CA ALA A 200 0.78 17.20 14.66
C ALA A 200 2.25 17.05 15.08
N SER A 201 2.52 16.76 16.36
CA SER A 201 3.88 16.64 16.88
C SER A 201 4.22 15.20 17.24
N PRO A 202 5.40 14.68 16.85
CA PRO A 202 5.86 13.35 17.24
C PRO A 202 6.00 13.19 18.76
N ARG A 203 6.21 14.27 19.50
CA ARG A 203 6.34 14.24 20.97
C ARG A 203 5.07 13.80 21.70
N HIS A 204 3.94 13.78 21.01
CA HIS A 204 2.65 13.35 21.54
C HIS A 204 2.17 12.03 20.92
N ALA A 205 2.99 11.42 20.06
CA ALA A 205 2.62 10.20 19.35
C ALA A 205 3.08 8.95 20.13
N ASP A 206 2.24 7.93 20.08
CA ASP A 206 2.52 6.55 20.51
C ASP A 206 2.96 5.71 19.28
N VAL A 207 2.45 6.06 18.10
CA VAL A 207 2.70 5.35 16.85
C VAL A 207 3.17 6.34 15.79
N LEU A 208 4.25 5.97 15.09
CA LEU A 208 4.65 6.57 13.83
C LEU A 208 4.08 5.75 12.68
N LEU A 209 3.21 6.33 11.88
CA LEU A 209 2.64 5.74 10.69
C LEU A 209 3.41 6.29 9.47
N VAL A 210 4.28 5.49 8.89
CA VAL A 210 5.25 5.98 7.90
C VAL A 210 4.90 5.47 6.51
N THR A 211 4.78 6.40 5.55
CA THR A 211 4.54 6.13 4.13
C THR A 211 5.79 6.46 3.30
N GLY A 212 5.80 6.00 2.05
CA GLY A 212 6.87 6.35 1.10
C GLY A 212 8.10 5.45 1.13
N VAL A 213 8.99 5.67 0.17
CA VAL A 213 10.17 4.80 -0.10
C VAL A 213 11.37 5.07 0.82
N CYS A 214 11.27 6.02 1.72
CA CYS A 214 12.39 6.63 2.42
C CYS A 214 13.44 7.19 1.45
N SER A 215 13.07 8.31 0.81
CA SER A 215 14.02 9.00 -0.08
C SER A 215 15.22 9.53 0.73
N ARG A 216 16.39 9.62 0.10
CA ARG A 216 17.62 10.10 0.75
C ARG A 216 17.46 11.49 1.38
N SER A 217 16.62 12.34 0.79
CA SER A 217 16.30 13.67 1.35
C SER A 217 15.42 13.59 2.60
N MET A 218 14.60 12.56 2.75
CA MET A 218 13.70 12.38 3.89
C MET A 218 14.29 11.51 5.02
N ASP A 219 15.40 10.81 4.76
CA ASP A 219 16.05 9.91 5.74
C ASP A 219 16.33 10.62 7.07
N LEU A 220 16.98 11.80 7.02
CA LEU A 220 17.29 12.57 8.21
C LEU A 220 16.03 13.08 8.93
N ALA A 221 14.99 13.47 8.17
CA ALA A 221 13.73 13.94 8.74
C ALA A 221 13.00 12.81 9.48
N LEU A 222 12.97 11.61 8.88
CA LEU A 222 12.37 10.42 9.49
C LEU A 222 13.11 10.04 10.79
N ARG A 223 14.46 10.02 10.79
CA ARG A 223 15.26 9.72 11.99
C ARG A 223 14.97 10.72 13.10
N ARG A 224 14.99 12.01 12.79
CA ARG A 224 14.69 13.07 13.78
C ARG A 224 13.27 12.97 14.35
N THR A 225 12.30 12.57 13.51
CA THR A 225 10.92 12.35 13.96
C THR A 225 10.85 11.14 14.89
N TYR A 226 11.54 10.06 14.55
CA TYR A 226 11.63 8.87 15.39
C TYR A 226 12.28 9.19 16.75
N ASP A 227 13.40 9.90 16.76
CA ASP A 227 14.12 10.27 17.98
C ASP A 227 13.29 11.21 18.87
N ALA A 228 12.45 12.07 18.27
CA ALA A 228 11.59 12.99 19.00
C ALA A 228 10.31 12.33 19.56
N THR A 229 9.98 11.11 19.13
CA THR A 229 8.84 10.35 19.64
C THR A 229 9.22 9.67 20.96
N PRO A 230 8.46 9.85 22.06
CA PRO A 230 8.78 9.25 23.34
C PRO A 230 8.59 7.73 23.34
N ASP A 231 9.32 7.04 24.21
CA ASP A 231 9.12 5.61 24.45
C ASP A 231 7.99 5.38 25.48
N PRO A 232 7.22 4.28 25.37
CA PRO A 232 7.26 3.26 24.32
C PRO A 232 6.62 3.76 23.03
N LYS A 233 7.30 3.56 21.90
CA LYS A 233 6.84 3.96 20.56
C LYS A 233 6.81 2.76 19.63
N VAL A 234 5.93 2.79 18.64
CA VAL A 234 5.80 1.76 17.62
C VAL A 234 5.84 2.40 16.23
N VAL A 235 6.53 1.76 15.30
CA VAL A 235 6.63 2.19 13.90
C VAL A 235 5.88 1.24 13.00
N VAL A 236 4.96 1.78 12.20
CA VAL A 236 4.18 1.05 11.20
C VAL A 236 4.56 1.52 9.81
N ALA A 237 5.09 0.61 8.99
CA ALA A 237 5.39 0.84 7.59
C ALA A 237 4.13 0.63 6.75
N VAL A 238 3.66 1.65 6.04
CA VAL A 238 2.42 1.61 5.26
C VAL A 238 2.71 1.63 3.77
N GLY A 239 2.28 0.57 3.09
CA GLY A 239 2.43 0.38 1.66
C GLY A 239 3.73 -0.31 1.25
N ALA A 240 3.74 -0.87 0.04
CA ALA A 240 4.89 -1.59 -0.50
C ALA A 240 6.18 -0.74 -0.53
N CYS A 241 6.04 0.57 -0.75
CA CYS A 241 7.16 1.51 -0.74
C CYS A 241 7.83 1.59 0.64
N ALA A 242 7.05 1.73 1.71
CA ALA A 242 7.58 1.77 3.07
C ALA A 242 8.11 0.41 3.54
N CYS A 243 7.45 -0.68 3.14
CA CYS A 243 7.85 -2.03 3.50
C CYS A 243 9.21 -2.43 2.90
N THR A 244 9.41 -2.22 1.59
CA THR A 244 10.56 -2.79 0.85
C THR A 244 11.12 -1.88 -0.24
N GLY A 245 10.65 -0.64 -0.34
CA GLY A 245 10.93 0.24 -1.48
C GLY A 245 10.02 0.01 -2.69
N GLY A 246 9.17 -1.03 -2.67
CA GLY A 246 8.18 -1.30 -3.72
C GLY A 246 8.78 -1.34 -5.13
N LEU A 247 8.26 -0.52 -6.03
CA LEU A 247 8.73 -0.40 -7.42
C LEU A 247 10.15 0.19 -7.52
N PHE A 248 10.51 1.09 -6.60
CA PHE A 248 11.78 1.82 -6.67
C PHE A 248 12.96 1.02 -6.10
N GLY A 249 12.70 0.15 -5.10
CA GLY A 249 13.74 -0.65 -4.46
C GLY A 249 14.81 0.19 -3.77
N ASP A 250 16.03 -0.38 -3.65
CA ASP A 250 17.23 0.33 -3.19
C ASP A 250 17.96 0.94 -4.40
N THR A 251 18.13 2.26 -4.37
CA THR A 251 18.75 3.03 -5.45
C THR A 251 19.61 4.16 -4.87
N TYR A 252 20.23 4.96 -5.76
CA TYR A 252 20.95 6.16 -5.31
C TYR A 252 20.04 7.19 -4.61
N ALA A 253 18.73 7.19 -4.88
CA ALA A 253 17.76 8.15 -4.36
C ALA A 253 16.89 7.61 -3.22
N THR A 254 16.84 6.29 -3.02
CA THR A 254 15.95 5.62 -2.07
C THR A 254 16.69 4.54 -1.29
N SER A 255 16.20 4.21 -0.10
CA SER A 255 16.86 3.26 0.81
C SER A 255 16.23 1.85 0.80
N GLY A 256 15.33 1.54 -0.15
CA GLY A 256 14.72 0.21 -0.24
C GLY A 256 13.73 -0.12 0.89
N GLY A 257 13.04 0.89 1.43
CA GLY A 257 12.09 0.79 2.53
C GLY A 257 12.59 1.48 3.80
N ILE A 258 11.67 1.71 4.74
CA ILE A 258 11.99 2.52 5.94
C ILE A 258 12.79 1.77 7.01
N SER A 259 12.84 0.43 6.96
CA SER A 259 13.55 -0.41 7.94
C SER A 259 15.08 -0.21 7.93
N HIS A 260 15.62 0.39 6.88
CA HIS A 260 17.04 0.81 6.80
C HIS A 260 17.31 2.11 7.56
N THR A 261 16.28 2.87 7.88
CA THR A 261 16.38 4.17 8.55
C THR A 261 15.95 4.09 10.02
N VAL A 262 14.83 3.44 10.31
CA VAL A 262 14.27 3.27 11.66
C VAL A 262 13.80 1.84 11.89
N PRO A 263 13.79 1.33 13.14
CA PRO A 263 13.17 0.05 13.47
C PRO A 263 11.68 0.06 13.10
N VAL A 264 11.20 -1.05 12.54
CA VAL A 264 9.79 -1.21 12.14
C VAL A 264 9.17 -2.39 12.89
N ASP A 265 8.03 -2.17 13.50
CA ASP A 265 7.29 -3.16 14.29
C ASP A 265 6.19 -3.87 13.51
N VAL A 266 5.56 -3.15 12.55
CA VAL A 266 4.47 -3.68 11.73
C VAL A 266 4.61 -3.21 10.30
N PHE A 267 4.37 -4.12 9.36
CA PHE A 267 4.39 -3.88 7.91
C PHE A 267 2.99 -4.08 7.35
N VAL A 268 2.45 -3.06 6.69
CA VAL A 268 1.14 -3.06 6.04
C VAL A 268 1.34 -3.06 4.53
N PRO A 269 1.26 -4.22 3.86
CA PRO A 269 1.46 -4.32 2.41
C PRO A 269 0.27 -3.74 1.65
N GLY A 270 0.52 -3.28 0.43
CA GLY A 270 -0.47 -2.70 -0.49
C GLY A 270 0.12 -1.56 -1.31
N CYS A 271 -0.55 -1.18 -2.40
CA CYS A 271 -0.11 -0.05 -3.24
C CYS A 271 -1.32 0.67 -3.87
N PRO A 272 -2.00 1.49 -3.07
CA PRO A 272 -1.95 1.63 -1.61
C PRO A 272 -2.68 0.50 -0.85
N PRO A 273 -2.39 0.29 0.44
CA PRO A 273 -3.23 -0.55 1.30
C PRO A 273 -4.55 0.16 1.62
N ARG A 274 -5.64 -0.58 1.71
CA ARG A 274 -6.94 -0.03 2.12
C ARG A 274 -6.92 0.45 3.59
N PRO A 275 -7.82 1.38 3.96
CA PRO A 275 -7.96 1.83 5.35
C PRO A 275 -8.18 0.69 6.34
N GLU A 276 -8.92 -0.36 5.97
CA GLU A 276 -9.13 -1.55 6.82
C GLU A 276 -7.81 -2.28 7.10
N ALA A 277 -6.94 -2.40 6.09
CA ALA A 277 -5.61 -3.00 6.27
C ALA A 277 -4.74 -2.16 7.20
N ILE A 278 -4.80 -0.83 7.06
CA ILE A 278 -4.07 0.09 7.94
C ILE A 278 -4.59 -0.04 9.38
N LEU A 279 -5.91 -0.06 9.58
CA LEU A 279 -6.54 -0.22 10.89
C LEU A 279 -6.17 -1.57 11.53
N TYR A 280 -6.12 -2.65 10.73
CA TYR A 280 -5.64 -3.94 11.22
C TYR A 280 -4.15 -3.90 11.58
N GLY A 281 -3.34 -3.16 10.82
CA GLY A 281 -1.93 -2.90 11.18
C GLY A 281 -1.79 -2.19 12.51
N LEU A 282 -2.64 -1.20 12.81
CA LEU A 282 -2.69 -0.51 14.10
C LEU A 282 -3.10 -1.47 15.24
N LEU A 283 -4.04 -2.38 14.98
CA LEU A 283 -4.43 -3.42 15.95
C LEU A 283 -3.25 -4.32 16.35
N LEU A 284 -2.37 -4.66 15.38
CA LEU A 284 -1.13 -5.40 15.64
C LEU A 284 -0.08 -4.55 16.37
N ALA A 285 -0.06 -3.25 16.09
CA ALA A 285 0.89 -2.30 16.66
C ALA A 285 0.67 -2.09 18.16
N VAL A 286 -0.58 -1.99 18.60
CA VAL A 286 -0.93 -1.78 20.02
C VAL A 286 -0.41 -2.91 20.91
N ASP A 287 -0.34 -4.14 20.41
CA ASP A 287 0.24 -5.27 21.15
C ASP A 287 1.75 -5.10 21.45
N ARG A 288 2.42 -4.13 20.85
CA ARG A 288 3.85 -3.85 21.05
C ARG A 288 4.13 -2.73 22.06
N ILE A 289 3.08 -1.96 22.40
CA ILE A 289 3.20 -0.84 23.35
C ILE A 289 3.16 -1.33 24.80
N GLY A 290 2.57 -2.52 25.04
CA GLY A 290 2.35 -3.09 26.37
C GLY A 290 3.41 -4.06 26.85
#